data_3f9a37f1248cee94b2e186e3afb905ba
#
_entry.id   3f9a37f1248cee94b2e186e3afb905ba
#
_cell.length_a   1.000
_cell.length_b   1.000
_cell.length_c   1.000
_cell.angle_alpha   90.00
_cell.angle_beta   90.00
_cell.angle_gamma   90.00
#
_symmetry.space_group_name_H-M   'P 1'
#
loop_
_entity.id
_entity.type
_entity.pdbx_description
1 polymer ?
#
loop_
_entity_poly.entity_id
_entity_poly.type
_entity_poly.pdbx_seq_one_letter_code
_entity_poly.pdbx_strand_id
1 'polypeptide(L)'
;KGANWVPVSNRLATASDSWYQAILDRALSAHMNTLCTWGGGIYENSVFYDYCDEHGILVWQYFMFACGEYPGYDPEYVENVREEVLWAVKTLASHACMALWIGNVEVPMICQKIKLDREMYGKKMFAEQIPEWLHSIDPTAEYIESSPIGTGFYNSMDEGDRHNWDVWFSDLPYEEYTKDTGRFLSEFGIHAAPEKQTIVKYTEDGSITPESFRFRYF
;
A
#
# COMPACT_ATOMS: atom_id res chain seq x y z
N LYS A 1 14.12 -6.12 -0.04
CA LYS A 1 13.44 -5.91 -1.32
C LYS A 1 12.00 -6.37 -1.18
N GLY A 2 11.06 -5.56 -1.66
CA GLY A 2 9.64 -5.83 -1.50
C GLY A 2 8.78 -5.33 -2.65
N ALA A 3 7.48 -5.39 -2.43
CA ALA A 3 6.47 -4.85 -3.33
C ALA A 3 5.24 -4.38 -2.55
N ASN A 4 4.47 -3.47 -3.15
CA ASN A 4 3.14 -3.19 -2.70
C ASN A 4 2.23 -4.37 -3.03
N TRP A 5 1.42 -4.74 -2.06
CA TRP A 5 0.43 -5.78 -2.17
C TRP A 5 -0.96 -5.16 -2.31
N VAL A 6 -1.61 -5.40 -3.43
CA VAL A 6 -3.02 -5.12 -3.63
C VAL A 6 -3.80 -6.43 -3.54
N PRO A 7 -5.12 -6.41 -3.29
CA PRO A 7 -5.90 -7.64 -3.18
C PRO A 7 -5.69 -8.57 -4.38
N VAL A 8 -5.56 -9.86 -4.13
CA VAL A 8 -5.27 -10.89 -5.16
C VAL A 8 -6.36 -10.98 -6.24
N SER A 9 -7.53 -10.44 -5.96
CA SER A 9 -8.66 -10.38 -6.90
C SER A 9 -9.51 -9.15 -6.62
N ASN A 10 -10.00 -8.50 -7.67
CA ASN A 10 -11.05 -7.49 -7.56
C ASN A 10 -12.44 -8.09 -7.19
N ARG A 11 -12.54 -9.40 -7.17
CA ARG A 11 -13.68 -10.18 -6.67
C ARG A 11 -13.25 -10.93 -5.43
N LEU A 12 -13.15 -10.24 -4.31
CA LEU A 12 -12.56 -10.71 -3.06
C LEU A 12 -13.08 -12.09 -2.63
N ALA A 13 -14.38 -12.32 -2.72
CA ALA A 13 -15.01 -13.59 -2.35
C ALA A 13 -14.60 -14.79 -3.23
N THR A 14 -13.89 -14.58 -4.33
CA THR A 14 -13.42 -15.65 -5.22
C THR A 14 -11.95 -16.00 -5.00
N ALA A 15 -11.25 -15.25 -4.18
CA ALA A 15 -9.84 -15.51 -3.89
C ALA A 15 -9.73 -16.76 -3.01
N SER A 16 -9.08 -17.78 -3.52
CA SER A 16 -8.80 -19.03 -2.77
C SER A 16 -7.42 -18.97 -2.12
N ASP A 17 -7.22 -19.77 -1.08
CA ASP A 17 -5.92 -19.90 -0.42
C ASP A 17 -4.81 -20.26 -1.41
N SER A 18 -5.12 -21.12 -2.39
CA SER A 18 -4.15 -21.49 -3.43
C SER A 18 -3.74 -20.32 -4.34
N TRP A 19 -4.61 -19.30 -4.53
CA TRP A 19 -4.22 -18.08 -5.25
C TRP A 19 -3.25 -17.24 -4.42
N TYR A 20 -3.52 -17.07 -3.13
CA TYR A 20 -2.58 -16.41 -2.22
C TYR A 20 -1.22 -17.08 -2.26
N GLN A 21 -1.17 -18.39 -2.06
CA GLN A 21 0.07 -19.17 -2.08
C GLN A 21 0.82 -19.00 -3.41
N ALA A 22 0.12 -19.13 -4.55
CA ALA A 22 0.76 -19.01 -5.86
C ALA A 22 1.38 -17.63 -6.13
N ILE A 23 0.81 -16.55 -5.58
CA ILE A 23 1.36 -15.19 -5.72
C ILE A 23 2.51 -14.98 -4.73
N LEU A 24 2.37 -15.45 -3.49
CA LEU A 24 3.40 -15.37 -2.46
C LEU A 24 4.64 -16.20 -2.84
N ASP A 25 4.46 -17.39 -3.44
CA ASP A 25 5.57 -18.19 -4.02
C ASP A 25 6.37 -17.40 -5.07
N ARG A 26 5.68 -16.59 -5.87
CA ARG A 26 6.36 -15.71 -6.85
C ARG A 26 7.15 -14.60 -6.16
N ALA A 27 6.60 -14.01 -5.09
CA ALA A 27 7.31 -13.02 -4.30
C ALA A 27 8.61 -13.62 -3.71
N LEU A 28 8.53 -14.81 -3.12
CA LEU A 28 9.71 -15.55 -2.63
C LEU A 28 10.71 -15.85 -3.75
N SER A 29 10.24 -16.35 -4.89
CA SER A 29 11.07 -16.65 -6.05
C SER A 29 11.78 -15.41 -6.59
N ALA A 30 11.17 -14.24 -6.44
CA ALA A 30 11.75 -12.94 -6.76
C ALA A 30 12.67 -12.40 -5.64
N HIS A 31 12.92 -13.19 -4.60
CA HIS A 31 13.71 -12.80 -3.42
C HIS A 31 13.16 -11.56 -2.69
N MET A 32 11.85 -11.43 -2.64
CA MET A 32 11.20 -10.43 -1.80
C MET A 32 11.14 -10.94 -0.37
N ASN A 33 11.39 -10.05 0.57
CA ASN A 33 11.34 -10.31 2.00
C ASN A 33 10.46 -9.30 2.76
N THR A 34 9.75 -8.46 2.04
CA THR A 34 8.83 -7.46 2.60
C THR A 34 7.68 -7.26 1.64
N LEU A 35 6.47 -7.24 2.15
CA LEU A 35 5.28 -6.87 1.41
C LEU A 35 4.55 -5.76 2.17
N CYS A 36 4.03 -4.80 1.42
CA CYS A 36 3.33 -3.65 1.95
C CYS A 36 1.86 -3.73 1.53
N THR A 37 0.95 -4.04 2.47
CA THR A 37 -0.49 -4.12 2.16
C THR A 37 -1.06 -2.72 1.96
N TRP A 38 -1.53 -2.44 0.76
CA TRP A 38 -1.94 -1.11 0.36
C TRP A 38 -3.21 -0.63 1.06
N GLY A 39 -3.21 0.61 1.56
CA GLY A 39 -4.34 1.20 2.30
C GLY A 39 -5.61 1.45 1.49
N GLY A 40 -5.57 1.29 0.16
CA GLY A 40 -6.75 1.24 -0.70
C GLY A 40 -7.27 -0.18 -0.96
N GLY A 41 -6.73 -1.18 -0.25
CA GLY A 41 -7.08 -2.59 -0.36
C GLY A 41 -8.01 -3.07 0.75
N ILE A 42 -7.62 -4.17 1.37
CA ILE A 42 -8.32 -4.83 2.49
C ILE A 42 -7.30 -5.31 3.53
N TYR A 43 -7.75 -5.58 4.74
CA TYR A 43 -7.02 -6.50 5.62
C TYR A 43 -7.16 -7.90 5.02
N GLU A 44 -6.02 -8.53 4.74
CA GLU A 44 -6.00 -9.78 3.98
C GLU A 44 -6.51 -10.97 4.79
N ASN A 45 -6.80 -12.08 4.12
CA ASN A 45 -7.17 -13.33 4.78
C ASN A 45 -6.00 -13.90 5.59
N SER A 46 -6.27 -14.70 6.61
CA SER A 46 -5.25 -15.30 7.48
C SER A 46 -4.17 -16.05 6.70
N VAL A 47 -4.52 -16.71 5.60
CA VAL A 47 -3.57 -17.42 4.75
C VAL A 47 -2.41 -16.55 4.27
N PHE A 48 -2.64 -15.24 4.07
CA PHE A 48 -1.59 -14.29 3.69
C PHE A 48 -0.56 -14.12 4.82
N TYR A 49 -1.05 -13.85 6.02
CA TYR A 49 -0.17 -13.61 7.19
C TYR A 49 0.49 -14.90 7.64
N ASP A 50 -0.23 -16.01 7.69
CA ASP A 50 0.31 -17.33 8.04
C ASP A 50 1.46 -17.72 7.10
N TYR A 51 1.28 -17.49 5.80
CA TYR A 51 2.34 -17.74 4.81
C TYR A 51 3.55 -16.82 5.03
N CYS A 52 3.32 -15.53 5.31
CA CYS A 52 4.41 -14.59 5.59
C CYS A 52 5.18 -14.97 6.85
N ASP A 53 4.48 -15.43 7.90
CA ASP A 53 5.10 -15.94 9.14
C ASP A 53 5.99 -17.14 8.86
N GLU A 54 5.50 -18.13 8.11
CA GLU A 54 6.26 -19.35 7.77
C GLU A 54 7.50 -19.10 6.93
N HIS A 55 7.47 -18.10 6.05
CA HIS A 55 8.51 -17.87 5.07
C HIS A 55 9.40 -16.65 5.35
N GLY A 56 9.19 -15.97 6.48
CA GLY A 56 10.00 -14.84 6.90
C GLY A 56 9.82 -13.59 6.00
N ILE A 57 8.62 -13.36 5.49
CA ILE A 57 8.27 -12.16 4.75
C ILE A 57 7.71 -11.13 5.74
N LEU A 58 8.36 -9.99 5.89
CA LEU A 58 7.88 -8.89 6.73
C LEU A 58 6.68 -8.22 6.07
N VAL A 59 5.71 -7.83 6.89
CA VAL A 59 4.51 -7.11 6.44
C VAL A 59 4.51 -5.69 6.98
N TRP A 60 4.37 -4.72 6.09
CA TRP A 60 3.98 -3.36 6.40
C TRP A 60 2.48 -3.26 6.19
N GLN A 61 1.74 -3.07 7.25
CA GLN A 61 0.28 -3.04 7.23
C GLN A 61 -0.23 -1.61 7.27
N TYR A 62 -0.86 -1.16 6.19
CA TYR A 62 -1.65 0.07 6.25
C TYR A 62 -2.99 -0.18 6.94
N PHE A 63 -3.45 0.85 7.66
CA PHE A 63 -4.89 1.02 7.86
C PHE A 63 -5.53 1.48 6.55
N MET A 64 -6.83 1.22 6.38
CA MET A 64 -7.51 1.33 5.08
C MET A 64 -7.82 2.78 4.69
N PHE A 65 -6.77 3.60 4.59
CA PHE A 65 -6.85 5.00 4.17
C PHE A 65 -5.87 5.27 3.03
N ALA A 66 -6.36 5.83 1.91
CA ALA A 66 -5.54 6.12 0.73
C ALA A 66 -5.98 7.39 0.02
N CYS A 67 -5.00 8.22 -0.34
CA CYS A 67 -5.07 9.27 -1.37
C CYS A 67 -6.18 10.33 -1.24
N GLY A 68 -6.86 10.46 -0.11
CA GLY A 68 -7.95 11.44 0.08
C GLY A 68 -8.07 11.95 1.50
N GLU A 69 -8.81 13.05 1.71
CA GLU A 69 -9.12 13.52 3.03
C GLU A 69 -10.24 12.70 3.67
N TYR A 70 -10.14 12.53 4.97
CA TYR A 70 -11.11 11.79 5.79
C TYR A 70 -11.74 12.70 6.84
N PRO A 71 -13.02 12.51 7.18
CA PRO A 71 -13.76 13.43 8.05
C PRO A 71 -13.40 13.23 9.54
N GLY A 72 -12.13 13.43 9.89
CA GLY A 72 -11.63 13.33 11.26
C GLY A 72 -12.22 14.35 12.24
N TYR A 73 -13.07 15.27 11.76
CA TYR A 73 -13.88 16.18 12.56
C TYR A 73 -15.22 15.57 13.00
N ASP A 74 -15.64 14.45 12.40
CA ASP A 74 -16.90 13.79 12.69
C ASP A 74 -16.67 12.72 13.79
N PRO A 75 -17.24 12.90 15.00
CA PRO A 75 -17.00 11.95 16.08
C PRO A 75 -17.55 10.53 15.81
N GLU A 76 -18.63 10.40 15.05
CA GLU A 76 -19.21 9.12 14.71
C GLU A 76 -18.31 8.35 13.74
N TYR A 77 -17.75 9.06 12.75
CA TYR A 77 -16.75 8.50 11.85
C TYR A 77 -15.48 8.07 12.60
N VAL A 78 -14.98 8.93 13.49
CA VAL A 78 -13.76 8.63 14.27
C VAL A 78 -13.95 7.41 15.17
N GLU A 79 -15.14 7.26 15.80
CA GLU A 79 -15.42 6.07 16.61
C GLU A 79 -15.50 4.79 15.77
N ASN A 80 -16.09 4.86 14.56
CA ASN A 80 -16.08 3.73 13.63
C ASN A 80 -14.65 3.32 13.23
N VAL A 81 -13.79 4.31 12.94
CA VAL A 81 -12.36 4.06 12.68
C VAL A 81 -11.67 3.43 13.88
N ARG A 82 -11.98 3.90 15.09
CA ARG A 82 -11.43 3.32 16.32
C ARG A 82 -11.76 1.84 16.45
N GLU A 83 -13.02 1.47 16.23
CA GLU A 83 -13.44 0.07 16.27
C GLU A 83 -12.70 -0.78 15.23
N GLU A 84 -12.53 -0.26 14.00
CA GLU A 84 -11.77 -0.93 12.95
C GLU A 84 -10.30 -1.14 13.34
N VAL A 85 -9.63 -0.09 13.82
CA VAL A 85 -8.23 -0.16 14.27
C VAL A 85 -8.07 -1.21 15.39
N LEU A 86 -8.91 -1.15 16.40
CA LEU A 86 -8.87 -2.10 17.52
C LEU A 86 -9.12 -3.54 17.05
N TRP A 87 -10.02 -3.74 16.11
CA TRP A 87 -10.26 -5.05 15.51
C TRP A 87 -9.05 -5.55 14.72
N ALA A 88 -8.50 -4.71 13.83
CA ALA A 88 -7.35 -5.05 12.99
C ALA A 88 -6.13 -5.42 13.83
N VAL A 89 -5.82 -4.61 14.84
CA VAL A 89 -4.67 -4.86 15.72
C VAL A 89 -4.86 -6.14 16.54
N LYS A 90 -6.03 -6.35 17.15
CA LYS A 90 -6.31 -7.59 17.88
C LYS A 90 -6.20 -8.84 17.02
N THR A 91 -6.54 -8.71 15.74
CA THR A 91 -6.52 -9.84 14.80
C THR A 91 -5.10 -10.14 14.31
N LEU A 92 -4.29 -9.10 14.07
CA LEU A 92 -3.06 -9.23 13.31
C LEU A 92 -1.77 -9.08 14.14
N ALA A 93 -1.79 -8.42 15.28
CA ALA A 93 -0.58 -8.11 16.04
C ALA A 93 0.20 -9.35 16.54
N SER A 94 -0.45 -10.52 16.61
CA SER A 94 0.22 -11.77 17.00
C SER A 94 1.03 -12.44 15.88
N HIS A 95 0.89 -12.00 14.64
CA HIS A 95 1.67 -12.53 13.52
C HIS A 95 3.13 -12.03 13.60
N ALA A 96 4.06 -12.96 13.51
CA ALA A 96 5.49 -12.64 13.57
C ALA A 96 5.98 -11.80 12.38
N CYS A 97 5.26 -11.84 11.27
CA CYS A 97 5.55 -11.05 10.07
C CYS A 97 5.24 -9.55 10.22
N MET A 98 4.44 -9.15 11.21
CA MET A 98 4.04 -7.76 11.38
C MET A 98 5.22 -6.89 11.80
N ALA A 99 5.72 -6.06 10.89
CA ALA A 99 6.92 -5.25 11.11
C ALA A 99 6.62 -3.75 11.29
N LEU A 100 5.56 -3.24 10.67
CA LEU A 100 5.23 -1.82 10.72
C LEU A 100 3.73 -1.61 10.46
N TRP A 101 3.12 -0.74 11.25
CA TRP A 101 1.78 -0.22 11.00
C TRP A 101 1.86 1.18 10.39
N ILE A 102 1.03 1.47 9.39
CA ILE A 102 1.04 2.74 8.67
C ILE A 102 -0.36 3.33 8.66
N GLY A 103 -0.46 4.58 9.09
CA GLY A 103 -1.74 5.26 9.25
C GLY A 103 -2.49 5.47 7.94
N ASN A 104 -1.79 5.87 6.89
CA ASN A 104 -2.41 6.12 5.58
C ASN A 104 -1.40 6.12 4.42
N VAL A 105 -1.93 5.96 3.20
CA VAL A 105 -1.19 6.14 1.95
C VAL A 105 -1.41 7.56 1.44
N GLU A 106 -0.34 8.36 1.36
CA GLU A 106 -0.25 9.63 0.63
C GLU A 106 -1.20 10.77 1.06
N VAL A 107 -2.02 10.61 2.08
CA VAL A 107 -3.02 11.63 2.45
C VAL A 107 -2.37 13.00 2.72
N PRO A 108 -1.36 13.13 3.60
CA PRO A 108 -0.73 14.42 3.84
C PRO A 108 0.05 14.94 2.62
N MET A 109 0.71 14.04 1.89
CA MET A 109 1.44 14.40 0.67
C MET A 109 0.52 15.04 -0.37
N ILE A 110 -0.66 14.45 -0.59
CA ILE A 110 -1.65 14.99 -1.54
C ILE A 110 -2.17 16.34 -1.05
N CYS A 111 -2.50 16.47 0.25
CA CYS A 111 -2.91 17.75 0.83
C CYS A 111 -1.86 18.85 0.61
N GLN A 112 -0.57 18.53 0.73
CA GLN A 112 0.51 19.46 0.42
C GLN A 112 0.60 19.79 -1.08
N LYS A 113 0.49 18.78 -1.94
CA LYS A 113 0.53 18.98 -3.41
C LYS A 113 -0.59 19.88 -3.93
N ILE A 114 -1.80 19.74 -3.40
CA ILE A 114 -2.93 20.62 -3.77
C ILE A 114 -2.91 21.96 -3.04
N LYS A 115 -1.91 22.20 -2.19
CA LYS A 115 -1.75 23.42 -1.40
C LYS A 115 -3.00 23.73 -0.58
N LEU A 116 -3.47 22.73 0.16
CA LEU A 116 -4.62 22.89 1.05
C LEU A 116 -4.36 24.08 2.00
N ASP A 117 -5.29 25.05 2.03
CA ASP A 117 -5.16 26.32 2.77
C ASP A 117 -5.52 26.21 4.26
N ARG A 118 -5.80 25.01 4.72
CA ARG A 118 -6.12 24.66 6.11
C ARG A 118 -5.42 23.36 6.49
N GLU A 119 -5.43 23.05 7.76
CA GLU A 119 -4.99 21.73 8.23
C GLU A 119 -5.93 20.62 7.71
N MET A 120 -5.38 19.48 7.32
CA MET A 120 -6.18 18.33 6.88
C MET A 120 -7.04 17.80 8.03
N TYR A 121 -8.28 17.43 7.75
CA TYR A 121 -9.24 17.00 8.76
C TYR A 121 -8.81 15.74 9.52
N GLY A 122 -8.13 14.82 8.88
CA GLY A 122 -7.67 13.57 9.48
C GLY A 122 -6.37 13.67 10.28
N LYS A 123 -5.73 14.85 10.38
CA LYS A 123 -4.38 14.98 10.98
C LYS A 123 -4.31 14.41 12.38
N LYS A 124 -5.20 14.84 13.26
CA LYS A 124 -5.22 14.35 14.64
C LYS A 124 -5.46 12.84 14.72
N MET A 125 -6.32 12.33 13.83
CA MET A 125 -6.62 10.90 13.79
C MET A 125 -5.37 10.07 13.45
N PHE A 126 -4.62 10.47 12.42
CA PHE A 126 -3.42 9.74 12.01
C PHE A 126 -2.24 9.96 12.95
N ALA A 127 -2.02 11.19 13.43
CA ALA A 127 -0.85 11.50 14.22
C ALA A 127 -0.98 11.12 15.71
N GLU A 128 -2.19 11.09 16.28
CA GLU A 128 -2.40 10.92 17.71
C GLU A 128 -3.32 9.74 18.04
N GLN A 129 -4.53 9.69 17.45
CA GLN A 129 -5.57 8.77 17.89
C GLN A 129 -5.29 7.32 17.47
N ILE A 130 -4.93 7.09 16.21
CA ILE A 130 -4.59 5.73 15.73
C ILE A 130 -3.43 5.12 16.49
N PRO A 131 -2.27 5.79 16.68
CA PRO A 131 -1.20 5.22 17.50
C PRO A 131 -1.59 5.01 18.96
N GLU A 132 -2.42 5.87 19.55
CA GLU A 132 -2.95 5.65 20.91
C GLU A 132 -3.77 4.34 21.00
N TRP A 133 -4.67 4.12 20.04
CA TRP A 133 -5.47 2.90 20.00
C TRP A 133 -4.63 1.66 19.70
N LEU A 134 -3.71 1.73 18.77
CA LEU A 134 -2.75 0.67 18.44
C LEU A 134 -1.96 0.27 19.69
N HIS A 135 -1.31 1.22 20.35
CA HIS A 135 -0.47 0.97 21.50
C HIS A 135 -1.25 0.56 22.75
N SER A 136 -2.56 0.79 22.80
CA SER A 136 -3.42 0.23 23.87
C SER A 136 -3.52 -1.30 23.83
N ILE A 137 -3.24 -1.90 22.65
CA ILE A 137 -3.28 -3.36 22.45
C ILE A 137 -1.86 -3.92 22.34
N ASP A 138 -1.02 -3.30 21.50
CA ASP A 138 0.39 -3.68 21.30
C ASP A 138 1.31 -2.47 21.56
N PRO A 139 1.79 -2.31 22.81
CA PRO A 139 2.68 -1.21 23.18
C PRO A 139 4.03 -1.22 22.45
N THR A 140 4.39 -2.32 21.80
CA THR A 140 5.68 -2.51 21.12
C THR A 140 5.60 -2.30 19.62
N ALA A 141 4.40 -2.12 19.08
CA ALA A 141 4.18 -1.95 17.65
C ALA A 141 4.86 -0.69 17.11
N GLU A 142 5.59 -0.83 16.02
CA GLU A 142 6.11 0.31 15.27
C GLU A 142 4.99 0.94 14.42
N TYR A 143 4.94 2.28 14.42
CA TYR A 143 3.91 3.02 13.70
C TYR A 143 4.48 4.26 13.01
N ILE A 144 4.03 4.53 11.80
CA ILE A 144 4.21 5.81 11.12
C ILE A 144 2.84 6.34 10.65
N GLU A 145 2.65 7.67 10.75
CA GLU A 145 1.34 8.28 10.45
C GLU A 145 0.96 8.20 8.96
N SER A 146 1.96 8.16 8.08
CA SER A 146 1.76 8.14 6.63
C SER A 146 2.97 7.50 5.93
N SER A 147 2.74 6.94 4.77
CA SER A 147 3.78 6.68 3.77
C SER A 147 3.34 7.37 2.46
N PRO A 148 4.18 8.23 1.85
CA PRO A 148 5.53 8.61 2.31
C PRO A 148 5.49 9.48 3.58
N ILE A 149 6.66 9.58 4.23
CA ILE A 149 6.85 10.42 5.40
C ILE A 149 8.23 11.10 5.38
N GLY A 150 8.26 12.41 5.59
CA GLY A 150 9.47 13.23 5.68
C GLY A 150 9.19 14.53 6.41
N THR A 151 10.24 15.21 6.88
CA THR A 151 10.11 16.50 7.57
C THR A 151 9.90 17.63 6.56
N GLY A 152 8.88 18.44 6.78
CA GLY A 152 8.52 19.57 5.90
C GLY A 152 7.70 19.15 4.70
N PHE A 153 8.25 18.44 3.75
CA PHE A 153 7.50 17.84 2.64
C PHE A 153 7.44 16.31 2.83
N TYR A 154 6.22 15.77 2.87
CA TYR A 154 6.05 14.34 3.17
C TYR A 154 6.79 13.42 2.21
N ASN A 155 6.97 13.82 0.95
CA ASN A 155 7.70 13.04 -0.05
C ASN A 155 9.12 13.60 -0.29
N SER A 156 9.84 13.95 0.78
CA SER A 156 11.22 14.46 0.70
C SER A 156 12.21 13.37 0.27
N MET A 157 13.28 13.77 -0.43
CA MET A 157 14.42 12.88 -0.71
C MET A 157 15.44 12.82 0.44
N ASP A 158 15.33 13.71 1.41
CA ASP A 158 16.38 13.87 2.43
C ASP A 158 16.21 12.93 3.63
N GLU A 159 14.98 12.48 3.86
CA GLU A 159 14.64 11.68 5.04
C GLU A 159 13.36 10.88 4.88
N GLY A 160 13.16 9.90 5.76
CA GLY A 160 11.96 9.07 5.80
C GLY A 160 11.90 8.04 4.66
N ASP A 161 10.68 7.74 4.24
CA ASP A 161 10.38 6.96 3.06
C ASP A 161 9.76 7.82 1.96
N ARG A 162 9.90 7.37 0.73
CA ARG A 162 9.56 8.15 -0.46
C ARG A 162 8.77 7.31 -1.46
N HIS A 163 7.81 7.95 -2.13
CA HIS A 163 7.11 7.44 -3.31
C HIS A 163 7.67 8.12 -4.57
N ASN A 164 8.28 7.37 -5.47
CA ASN A 164 8.81 7.89 -6.72
C ASN A 164 7.99 7.44 -7.94
N TRP A 165 6.95 8.20 -8.23
CA TRP A 165 6.13 8.04 -9.43
C TRP A 165 6.47 9.04 -10.54
N ASP A 166 7.56 9.80 -10.39
CA ASP A 166 7.92 10.90 -11.30
C ASP A 166 8.22 10.36 -12.72
N VAL A 167 8.88 9.20 -12.81
CA VAL A 167 9.15 8.55 -14.10
C VAL A 167 7.85 8.22 -14.85
N TRP A 168 6.81 7.77 -14.17
CA TRP A 168 5.52 7.46 -14.78
C TRP A 168 4.71 8.72 -15.11
N PHE A 169 4.51 9.60 -14.13
CA PHE A 169 3.62 10.76 -14.29
C PHE A 169 4.22 11.90 -15.10
N SER A 170 5.56 11.97 -15.23
CA SER A 170 6.26 13.00 -15.96
C SER A 170 6.91 12.50 -17.26
N ASP A 171 6.61 11.26 -17.66
CA ASP A 171 7.15 10.62 -18.88
C ASP A 171 8.68 10.73 -18.97
N LEU A 172 9.35 10.50 -17.85
CA LEU A 172 10.80 10.57 -17.76
C LEU A 172 11.44 9.21 -18.11
N PRO A 173 12.69 9.23 -18.63
CA PRO A 173 13.42 7.97 -18.84
C PRO A 173 13.61 7.21 -17.52
N TYR A 174 13.59 5.88 -17.56
CA TYR A 174 13.69 5.04 -16.36
C TYR A 174 15.02 5.21 -15.62
N GLU A 175 16.05 5.69 -16.28
CA GLU A 175 17.34 6.03 -15.68
C GLU A 175 17.24 7.11 -14.59
N GLU A 176 16.16 7.90 -14.59
CA GLU A 176 15.93 8.92 -13.56
C GLU A 176 15.76 8.31 -12.16
N TYR A 177 15.32 7.05 -12.06
CA TYR A 177 15.31 6.36 -10.76
C TYR A 177 16.69 6.29 -10.09
N THR A 178 17.77 6.26 -10.87
CA THR A 178 19.14 6.21 -10.32
C THR A 178 19.58 7.51 -9.64
N LYS A 179 18.85 8.61 -9.87
CA LYS A 179 19.09 9.92 -9.26
C LYS A 179 18.35 10.11 -7.94
N ASP A 180 17.43 9.21 -7.60
CA ASP A 180 16.72 9.27 -6.34
C ASP A 180 17.67 8.92 -5.20
N THR A 181 17.75 9.79 -4.20
CA THR A 181 18.63 9.65 -3.03
C THR A 181 17.83 9.31 -1.77
N GLY A 182 16.54 9.04 -1.90
CA GLY A 182 15.69 8.64 -0.78
C GLY A 182 16.25 7.45 -0.01
N ARG A 183 16.18 7.49 1.32
CA ARG A 183 16.70 6.40 2.19
C ARG A 183 15.94 5.10 1.99
N PHE A 184 14.66 5.20 1.73
CA PHE A 184 13.77 4.08 1.45
C PHE A 184 12.73 4.49 0.41
N LEU A 185 12.65 3.76 -0.68
CA LEU A 185 11.59 3.92 -1.67
C LEU A 185 10.53 2.86 -1.42
N SER A 186 9.46 3.25 -0.74
CA SER A 186 8.34 2.37 -0.42
C SER A 186 7.43 2.15 -1.63
N GLU A 187 7.38 3.12 -2.55
CA GLU A 187 6.68 2.98 -3.82
C GLU A 187 7.47 3.57 -4.99
N PHE A 188 7.53 2.82 -6.08
CA PHE A 188 7.97 3.30 -7.39
C PHE A 188 7.48 2.32 -8.45
N GLY A 189 7.44 2.77 -9.71
CA GLY A 189 7.08 1.88 -10.79
C GLY A 189 6.67 2.60 -12.05
N ILE A 190 6.44 1.81 -13.09
CA ILE A 190 5.90 2.24 -14.38
C ILE A 190 4.73 1.31 -14.70
N HIS A 191 3.58 1.87 -15.03
CA HIS A 191 2.49 1.08 -15.56
C HIS A 191 2.89 0.56 -16.95
N ALA A 192 3.20 -0.71 -17.01
CA ALA A 192 3.59 -1.37 -18.25
C ALA A 192 2.50 -2.33 -18.71
N ALA A 193 2.43 -2.55 -20.02
CA ALA A 193 1.59 -3.61 -20.55
C ALA A 193 2.02 -4.96 -19.96
N PRO A 194 1.07 -5.84 -19.60
CA PRO A 194 1.40 -7.17 -19.14
C PRO A 194 2.06 -7.98 -20.28
N GLU A 195 2.64 -9.13 -19.91
CA GLU A 195 3.22 -10.02 -20.90
C GLU A 195 2.23 -10.40 -22.00
N LYS A 196 2.75 -10.61 -23.21
CA LYS A 196 1.97 -11.01 -24.40
C LYS A 196 0.99 -12.15 -24.11
N GLN A 197 1.43 -13.17 -23.39
CA GLN A 197 0.58 -14.33 -23.05
C GLN A 197 -0.61 -13.95 -22.16
N THR A 198 -0.46 -12.94 -21.33
CA THR A 198 -1.54 -12.41 -20.51
C THR A 198 -2.52 -11.61 -21.36
N ILE A 199 -2.01 -10.74 -22.25
CA ILE A 199 -2.84 -9.97 -23.18
C ILE A 199 -3.73 -10.90 -24.04
N VAL A 200 -3.13 -11.94 -24.61
CA VAL A 200 -3.87 -12.93 -25.43
C VAL A 200 -5.04 -13.56 -24.68
N LYS A 201 -4.93 -13.75 -23.36
CA LYS A 201 -6.02 -14.37 -22.57
C LYS A 201 -7.27 -13.52 -22.47
N TYR A 202 -7.17 -12.19 -22.50
CA TYR A 202 -8.33 -11.32 -22.38
C TYR A 202 -8.72 -10.61 -23.67
N THR A 203 -7.99 -10.80 -24.75
CA THR A 203 -8.38 -10.32 -26.07
C THR A 203 -9.29 -11.28 -26.85
N GLU A 204 -9.74 -12.37 -26.26
CA GLU A 204 -10.65 -13.40 -26.81
C GLU A 204 -10.24 -13.97 -28.16
N ASP A 205 -9.94 -13.11 -29.15
CA ASP A 205 -9.49 -13.46 -30.50
C ASP A 205 -7.97 -13.65 -30.58
N GLY A 206 -7.25 -13.49 -29.45
CA GLY A 206 -5.79 -13.54 -29.37
C GLY A 206 -5.10 -12.37 -30.06
N SER A 207 -5.85 -11.35 -30.49
CA SER A 207 -5.28 -10.16 -31.13
C SER A 207 -4.52 -9.30 -30.14
N ILE A 208 -3.27 -8.98 -30.50
CA ILE A 208 -2.39 -8.10 -29.75
C ILE A 208 -2.01 -6.86 -30.56
N THR A 209 -2.77 -6.54 -31.57
CA THR A 209 -2.51 -5.39 -32.44
C THR A 209 -3.17 -4.14 -31.86
N PRO A 210 -2.46 -2.98 -31.83
CA PRO A 210 -3.03 -1.74 -31.30
C PRO A 210 -4.30 -1.26 -32.04
N GLU A 211 -4.53 -1.76 -33.25
CA GLU A 211 -5.69 -1.45 -34.07
C GLU A 211 -6.95 -2.22 -33.66
N SER A 212 -6.80 -3.34 -32.97
CA SER A 212 -7.97 -4.13 -32.53
C SER A 212 -8.75 -3.38 -31.45
N PHE A 213 -10.07 -3.46 -31.52
CA PHE A 213 -10.96 -2.84 -30.54
C PHE A 213 -10.67 -3.37 -29.12
N ARG A 214 -10.47 -4.68 -28.98
CA ARG A 214 -10.19 -5.33 -27.70
C ARG A 214 -8.89 -4.83 -27.08
N PHE A 215 -7.82 -4.76 -27.86
CA PHE A 215 -6.54 -4.25 -27.37
C PHE A 215 -6.61 -2.78 -26.93
N ARG A 216 -7.42 -1.96 -27.57
CA ARG A 216 -7.61 -0.55 -27.20
C ARG A 216 -8.49 -0.36 -25.97
N TYR A 217 -9.33 -1.35 -25.68
CA TYR A 217 -10.24 -1.26 -24.53
C TYR A 217 -9.56 -1.61 -23.21
N PHE A 218 -8.60 -2.51 -23.24
CA PHE A 218 -7.81 -2.98 -22.09
C PHE A 218 -6.40 -2.36 -22.09
#